data_c3acde8fd6d79452c90a5427287b53ae
#
_entry.id   c3acde8fd6d79452c90a5427287b53ae
#
_cell.length_a   1.000
_cell.length_b   1.000
_cell.length_c   1.000
_cell.angle_alpha   90.00
_cell.angle_beta   90.00
_cell.angle_gamma   90.00
#
_symmetry.space_group_name_H-M   'P 1'
#
loop_
_entity.id
_entity.type
_entity.pdbx_description
1 polymer ?
#
loop_
_entity_poly.entity_id
_entity_poly.type
_entity_poly.pdbx_seq_one_letter_code
_entity_poly.pdbx_strand_id
1 'polypeptide(L)'
;MVGSDLNLISCFPNYNKLIFQEIRSSGGNGTHIVDITNRDEIIPYMRKNLLISPYIENSVPINIHLLIGQNDVLVFPGSIQITQKINNKILYLGADYIAYSKISKKIREQIRKNSKLIGAYLQKLGYIGVLGIDYLITSKEVLFVEINARHQASTPILNKALKQAGLNSIQYMNTLAFAGQNLPEQKIIDNIQVPYSFISYIEGTWKKPFSMLNNIISSCGEIEKVCYDGFSEDNIITANSYLFK
;
A
#
# COMPACT_ATOMS: atom_id res chain seq x y z
N MET A 1 -11.08 -12.37 10.39
CA MET A 1 -11.06 -13.71 11.02
C MET A 1 -10.44 -14.72 10.08
N VAL A 2 -9.79 -15.72 10.60
CA VAL A 2 -9.13 -16.79 9.81
C VAL A 2 -9.86 -18.10 10.10
N GLY A 3 -10.26 -18.83 9.08
CA GLY A 3 -10.86 -20.14 9.22
C GLY A 3 -11.36 -20.73 7.90
N SER A 4 -11.68 -22.01 7.93
CA SER A 4 -12.31 -22.74 6.83
C SER A 4 -13.83 -22.86 6.97
N ASP A 5 -14.40 -22.26 8.02
CA ASP A 5 -15.81 -22.39 8.36
C ASP A 5 -16.59 -21.14 7.89
N LEU A 6 -17.58 -21.35 7.04
CA LEU A 6 -18.48 -20.30 6.58
C LEU A 6 -19.33 -19.70 7.71
N ASN A 7 -19.39 -20.34 8.89
CA ASN A 7 -20.01 -19.75 10.06
C ASN A 7 -19.37 -18.41 10.46
N LEU A 8 -18.12 -18.15 10.03
CA LEU A 8 -17.46 -16.85 10.22
C LEU A 8 -18.18 -15.70 9.49
N ILE A 9 -18.94 -15.97 8.45
CA ILE A 9 -19.75 -14.97 7.75
C ILE A 9 -20.78 -14.36 8.70
N SER A 10 -21.35 -15.16 9.60
CA SER A 10 -22.33 -14.69 10.59
C SER A 10 -21.77 -13.66 11.58
N CYS A 11 -20.44 -13.55 11.69
CA CYS A 11 -19.79 -12.52 12.49
C CYS A 11 -19.87 -11.12 11.86
N PHE A 12 -20.33 -11.02 10.62
CA PHE A 12 -20.46 -9.75 9.87
C PHE A 12 -21.91 -9.47 9.43
N PRO A 13 -22.89 -9.46 10.34
CA PRO A 13 -24.32 -9.43 10.00
C PRO A 13 -24.76 -8.15 9.26
N ASN A 14 -23.97 -7.08 9.34
CA ASN A 14 -24.29 -5.78 8.75
C ASN A 14 -23.64 -5.56 7.36
N TYR A 15 -23.01 -6.58 6.78
CA TYR A 15 -22.31 -6.47 5.51
C TYR A 15 -22.86 -7.48 4.51
N ASN A 16 -23.21 -7.01 3.31
CA ASN A 16 -23.62 -7.87 2.20
C ASN A 16 -22.43 -8.36 1.38
N LYS A 17 -21.30 -7.66 1.46
CA LYS A 17 -20.07 -8.02 0.75
C LYS A 17 -18.92 -8.15 1.72
N LEU A 18 -18.17 -9.22 1.56
CA LEU A 18 -16.96 -9.50 2.34
C LEU A 18 -15.74 -9.63 1.42
N ILE A 19 -14.56 -9.41 1.97
CA ILE A 19 -13.28 -9.77 1.37
C ILE A 19 -12.93 -11.18 1.83
N PHE A 20 -12.71 -12.06 0.87
CA PHE A 20 -12.15 -13.38 1.07
C PHE A 20 -10.71 -13.37 0.54
N GLN A 21 -9.75 -13.53 1.43
CA GLN A 21 -8.33 -13.44 1.09
C GLN A 21 -7.62 -14.76 1.41
N GLU A 22 -6.90 -15.29 0.44
CA GLU A 22 -6.04 -16.46 0.66
C GLU A 22 -4.87 -16.09 1.57
N ILE A 23 -4.56 -16.94 2.56
CA ILE A 23 -3.54 -16.65 3.59
C ILE A 23 -2.15 -16.44 2.97
N ARG A 24 -1.87 -17.05 1.83
CA ARG A 24 -0.62 -16.91 1.10
C ARG A 24 -0.89 -16.32 -0.27
N SER A 25 -0.94 -15.01 -0.35
CA SER A 25 -1.12 -14.28 -1.60
C SER A 25 -0.37 -12.95 -1.57
N SER A 26 -0.18 -12.32 -2.73
CA SER A 26 0.46 -11.01 -2.84
C SER A 26 -0.13 -10.20 -4.01
N GLY A 27 -0.05 -8.86 -3.92
CA GLY A 27 -0.46 -7.95 -4.98
C GLY A 27 -1.95 -8.00 -5.33
N GLY A 28 -2.81 -8.41 -4.36
CA GLY A 28 -4.24 -8.57 -4.59
C GLY A 28 -4.63 -9.91 -5.23
N ASN A 29 -3.67 -10.73 -5.67
CA ASN A 29 -3.94 -12.10 -6.10
C ASN A 29 -4.47 -12.91 -4.90
N GLY A 30 -5.58 -13.63 -5.09
CA GLY A 30 -6.23 -14.37 -3.99
C GLY A 30 -7.09 -13.50 -3.07
N THR A 31 -7.32 -12.22 -3.40
CA THR A 31 -8.27 -11.33 -2.72
C THR A 31 -9.52 -11.19 -3.58
N HIS A 32 -10.66 -11.57 -3.04
CA HIS A 32 -11.93 -11.59 -3.75
C HIS A 32 -13.00 -10.83 -2.96
N ILE A 33 -13.79 -10.04 -3.67
CA ILE A 33 -15.00 -9.43 -3.13
C ILE A 33 -16.13 -10.40 -3.40
N VAL A 34 -16.78 -10.91 -2.34
CA VAL A 34 -17.82 -11.91 -2.40
C VAL A 34 -19.11 -11.32 -1.87
N ASP A 35 -20.19 -11.37 -2.66
CA ASP A 35 -21.53 -11.06 -2.21
C ASP A 35 -22.07 -12.25 -1.43
N ILE A 36 -22.20 -12.08 -0.11
CA ILE A 36 -22.65 -13.18 0.77
C ILE A 36 -24.15 -13.43 0.73
N THR A 37 -24.91 -12.60 0.03
CA THR A 37 -26.33 -12.85 -0.25
C THR A 37 -26.50 -13.81 -1.43
N ASN A 38 -25.45 -13.98 -2.26
CA ASN A 38 -25.42 -14.89 -3.40
C ASN A 38 -24.63 -16.15 -3.06
N ARG A 39 -25.33 -17.27 -2.89
CA ARG A 39 -24.72 -18.55 -2.53
C ARG A 39 -23.71 -19.04 -3.56
N ASP A 40 -23.92 -18.79 -4.84
CA ASP A 40 -23.04 -19.24 -5.92
C ASP A 40 -21.68 -18.55 -5.86
N GLU A 41 -21.63 -17.32 -5.35
CA GLU A 41 -20.36 -16.61 -5.13
C GLU A 41 -19.57 -17.17 -3.94
N ILE A 42 -20.24 -17.81 -2.98
CA ILE A 42 -19.61 -18.38 -1.78
C ILE A 42 -19.03 -19.77 -2.05
N ILE A 43 -19.73 -20.59 -2.85
CA ILE A 43 -19.39 -22.00 -3.12
C ILE A 43 -17.91 -22.23 -3.47
N PRO A 44 -17.25 -21.42 -4.34
CA PRO A 44 -15.84 -21.62 -4.71
C PRO A 44 -14.87 -21.54 -3.52
N TYR A 45 -15.29 -20.95 -2.41
CA TYR A 45 -14.46 -20.70 -1.23
C TYR A 45 -14.74 -21.66 -0.08
N MET A 46 -15.78 -22.48 -0.21
CA MET A 46 -16.07 -23.53 0.76
C MET A 46 -14.86 -24.46 0.89
N ARG A 47 -14.44 -24.73 2.13
CA ARG A 47 -13.28 -25.57 2.46
C ARG A 47 -11.90 -24.95 2.22
N LYS A 48 -11.82 -23.67 1.84
CA LYS A 48 -10.54 -22.95 1.79
C LYS A 48 -10.25 -22.30 3.14
N ASN A 49 -8.98 -22.29 3.50
CA ASN A 49 -8.52 -21.54 4.67
C ASN A 49 -8.29 -20.08 4.27
N LEU A 50 -9.15 -19.18 4.71
CA LEU A 50 -9.23 -17.80 4.27
C LEU A 50 -9.19 -16.82 5.46
N LEU A 51 -8.66 -15.64 5.19
CA LEU A 51 -8.92 -14.46 6.01
C LEU A 51 -10.20 -13.81 5.48
N ILE A 52 -11.19 -13.61 6.36
CA ILE A 52 -12.46 -12.98 6.02
C ILE A 52 -12.56 -11.63 6.76
N SER A 53 -12.90 -10.59 6.01
CA SER A 53 -13.10 -9.24 6.53
C SER A 53 -14.22 -8.51 5.78
N PRO A 54 -14.80 -7.44 6.34
CA PRO A 54 -15.78 -6.62 5.64
C PRO A 54 -15.19 -5.98 4.37
N TYR A 55 -15.98 -5.93 3.31
CA TYR A 55 -15.67 -5.06 2.18
C TYR A 55 -16.19 -3.65 2.48
N ILE A 56 -15.30 -2.70 2.58
CA ILE A 56 -15.61 -1.30 2.91
C ILE A 56 -15.77 -0.51 1.61
N GLU A 57 -17.01 -0.30 1.21
CA GLU A 57 -17.34 0.50 0.03
C GLU A 57 -16.97 2.00 0.22
N ASN A 58 -16.68 2.69 -0.87
CA ASN A 58 -16.35 4.12 -0.88
C ASN A 58 -15.19 4.50 0.06
N SER A 59 -14.20 3.63 0.15
CA SER A 59 -12.97 3.87 0.90
C SER A 59 -11.78 4.17 -0.02
N VAL A 60 -10.80 4.90 0.51
CA VAL A 60 -9.56 5.24 -0.19
C VAL A 60 -8.42 4.43 0.44
N PRO A 61 -7.79 3.51 -0.31
CA PRO A 61 -6.69 2.70 0.21
C PRO A 61 -5.40 3.52 0.27
N ILE A 62 -4.72 3.45 1.42
CA ILE A 62 -3.49 4.18 1.72
C ILE A 62 -2.40 3.19 2.10
N ASN A 63 -1.18 3.48 1.64
CA ASN A 63 0.03 2.80 2.09
C ASN A 63 0.98 3.78 2.77
N ILE A 64 1.58 3.36 3.88
CA ILE A 64 2.59 4.09 4.64
C ILE A 64 3.82 3.21 4.80
N HIS A 65 5.00 3.75 4.48
CA HIS A 65 6.27 3.09 4.81
C HIS A 65 6.70 3.44 6.23
N LEU A 66 7.20 2.46 6.96
CA LEU A 66 7.90 2.64 8.22
C LEU A 66 9.31 2.02 8.13
N LEU A 67 10.20 2.58 8.89
CA LEU A 67 11.49 1.96 9.21
C LEU A 67 11.65 1.96 10.73
N ILE A 68 11.83 0.78 11.28
CA ILE A 68 12.00 0.56 12.71
C ILE A 68 13.47 0.23 12.97
N GLY A 69 14.14 1.11 13.70
CA GLY A 69 15.47 0.91 14.23
C GLY A 69 15.44 0.46 15.68
N GLN A 70 16.61 0.34 16.31
CA GLN A 70 16.70 -0.06 17.72
C GLN A 70 16.02 0.97 18.63
N ASN A 71 16.22 2.27 18.36
CA ASN A 71 15.71 3.36 19.20
C ASN A 71 14.70 4.25 18.51
N ASP A 72 14.52 4.09 17.19
CA ASP A 72 13.75 5.01 16.35
C ASP A 72 12.66 4.29 15.57
N VAL A 73 11.56 4.99 15.34
CA VAL A 73 10.50 4.59 14.42
C VAL A 73 10.28 5.75 13.46
N LEU A 74 10.71 5.58 12.22
CA LEU A 74 10.50 6.54 11.15
C LEU A 74 9.24 6.23 10.38
N VAL A 75 8.39 7.25 10.20
CA VAL A 75 7.17 7.20 9.39
C VAL A 75 7.38 8.08 8.18
N PHE A 76 7.36 7.50 6.99
CA PHE A 76 7.56 8.21 5.73
C PHE A 76 6.26 8.80 5.18
N PRO A 77 6.34 9.70 4.19
CA PRO A 77 5.16 10.17 3.48
C PRO A 77 4.34 9.01 2.91
N GLY A 78 3.02 9.09 3.03
CA GLY A 78 2.12 8.07 2.52
C GLY A 78 1.76 8.26 1.06
N SER A 79 1.11 7.25 0.48
CA SER A 79 0.54 7.27 -0.85
C SER A 79 -0.87 6.71 -0.87
N ILE A 80 -1.70 7.19 -1.77
CA ILE A 80 -2.94 6.51 -2.14
C ILE A 80 -2.56 5.32 -3.03
N GLN A 81 -3.07 4.15 -2.71
CA GLN A 81 -2.91 2.98 -3.58
C GLN A 81 -3.87 3.11 -4.76
N ILE A 82 -3.32 3.06 -5.97
CA ILE A 82 -4.11 3.00 -7.20
C ILE A 82 -4.50 1.54 -7.39
N THR A 83 -5.79 1.25 -7.25
CA THR A 83 -6.33 -0.10 -7.36
C THR A 83 -7.41 -0.17 -8.40
N GLN A 84 -7.60 -1.33 -9.01
CA GLN A 84 -8.67 -1.60 -9.94
C GLN A 84 -9.40 -2.88 -9.56
N LYS A 85 -10.73 -2.83 -9.61
CA LYS A 85 -11.56 -4.02 -9.48
C LYS A 85 -11.78 -4.64 -10.86
N ILE A 86 -11.34 -5.90 -11.04
CA ILE A 86 -11.56 -6.69 -12.25
C ILE A 86 -12.10 -8.05 -11.83
N ASN A 87 -13.28 -8.43 -12.33
CA ASN A 87 -13.90 -9.73 -12.04
C ASN A 87 -13.87 -10.11 -10.55
N ASN A 88 -14.35 -9.22 -9.69
CA ASN A 88 -14.35 -9.36 -8.23
C ASN A 88 -12.95 -9.48 -7.56
N LYS A 89 -11.86 -9.23 -8.29
CA LYS A 89 -10.51 -9.12 -7.73
C LYS A 89 -10.11 -7.66 -7.62
N ILE A 90 -9.32 -7.35 -6.59
CA ILE A 90 -8.70 -6.03 -6.43
C ILE A 90 -7.25 -6.18 -6.87
N LEU A 91 -6.86 -5.45 -7.93
CA LEU A 91 -5.50 -5.42 -8.42
C LEU A 91 -4.84 -4.11 -8.01
N TYR A 92 -3.64 -4.19 -7.47
CA TYR A 92 -2.78 -3.04 -7.23
C TYR A 92 -2.13 -2.61 -8.54
N LEU A 93 -2.19 -1.31 -8.84
CA LEU A 93 -1.67 -0.75 -10.08
C LEU A 93 -0.61 0.31 -9.85
N GLY A 94 -0.54 0.87 -8.67
CA GLY A 94 0.43 1.91 -8.40
C GLY A 94 0.15 2.70 -7.13
N ALA A 95 0.85 3.83 -6.99
CA ALA A 95 0.78 4.69 -5.82
C ALA A 95 0.79 6.17 -6.21
N ASP A 96 -0.04 6.97 -5.56
CA ASP A 96 -0.16 8.40 -5.78
C ASP A 96 0.17 9.18 -4.51
N TYR A 97 1.38 9.69 -4.44
CA TYR A 97 1.84 10.55 -3.36
C TYR A 97 1.31 11.98 -3.48
N ILE A 98 1.08 12.46 -4.72
CA ILE A 98 0.54 13.79 -4.96
C ILE A 98 -0.88 13.89 -4.41
N ALA A 99 -1.74 12.92 -4.74
CA ALA A 99 -3.10 12.87 -4.21
C ALA A 99 -3.11 12.69 -2.68
N TYR A 100 -2.21 11.88 -2.11
CA TYR A 100 -2.06 11.77 -0.66
C TYR A 100 -1.73 13.11 0.01
N SER A 101 -0.87 13.92 -0.59
CA SER A 101 -0.51 15.23 -0.04
C SER A 101 -1.72 16.19 0.07
N LYS A 102 -2.74 15.98 -0.76
CA LYS A 102 -4.00 16.77 -0.79
C LYS A 102 -5.05 16.28 0.22
N ILE A 103 -4.87 15.12 0.84
CA ILE A 103 -5.72 14.64 1.94
C ILE A 103 -5.62 15.62 3.11
N SER A 104 -6.72 15.83 3.82
CA SER A 104 -6.75 16.76 4.95
C SER A 104 -5.63 16.49 5.96
N LYS A 105 -5.02 17.54 6.49
CA LYS A 105 -3.93 17.44 7.47
C LYS A 105 -4.34 16.58 8.67
N LYS A 106 -5.58 16.73 9.15
CA LYS A 106 -6.12 15.96 10.29
C LYS A 106 -6.04 14.45 10.04
N ILE A 107 -6.45 14.00 8.86
CA ILE A 107 -6.43 12.56 8.49
C ILE A 107 -4.98 12.07 8.37
N ARG A 108 -4.10 12.83 7.70
CA ARG A 108 -2.69 12.47 7.55
C ARG A 108 -1.98 12.36 8.90
N GLU A 109 -2.26 13.27 9.84
CA GLU A 109 -1.73 13.23 11.20
C GLU A 109 -2.27 12.03 12.00
N GLN A 110 -3.54 11.67 11.83
CA GLN A 110 -4.11 10.47 12.45
C GLN A 110 -3.42 9.20 11.93
N ILE A 111 -3.27 9.06 10.62
CA ILE A 111 -2.57 7.93 9.99
C ILE A 111 -1.14 7.85 10.54
N ARG A 112 -0.43 8.97 10.57
CA ARG A 112 0.93 9.03 11.08
C ARG A 112 1.03 8.62 12.55
N LYS A 113 0.12 9.12 13.39
CA LYS A 113 0.05 8.76 14.81
C LYS A 113 -0.19 7.26 14.99
N ASN A 114 -1.15 6.71 14.26
CA ASN A 114 -1.47 5.28 14.30
C ASN A 114 -0.26 4.44 13.84
N SER A 115 0.38 4.84 12.74
CA SER A 115 1.57 4.16 12.22
C SER A 115 2.72 4.18 13.21
N LYS A 116 2.94 5.31 13.89
CA LYS A 116 3.99 5.41 14.93
C LYS A 116 3.69 4.51 16.14
N LEU A 117 2.43 4.42 16.56
CA LEU A 117 2.02 3.53 17.65
C LEU A 117 2.23 2.06 17.28
N ILE A 118 1.85 1.65 16.07
CA ILE A 118 2.07 0.30 15.56
C ILE A 118 3.58 0.00 15.48
N GLY A 119 4.36 0.94 14.92
CA GLY A 119 5.81 0.80 14.84
C GLY A 119 6.47 0.65 16.21
N ALA A 120 6.07 1.47 17.19
CA ALA A 120 6.58 1.37 18.56
C ALA A 120 6.20 0.04 19.25
N TYR A 121 5.02 -0.49 18.95
CA TYR A 121 4.60 -1.80 19.43
C TYR A 121 5.45 -2.92 18.84
N LEU A 122 5.66 -2.89 17.51
CA LEU A 122 6.50 -3.89 16.83
C LEU A 122 7.96 -3.82 17.30
N GLN A 123 8.49 -2.61 17.54
CA GLN A 123 9.82 -2.42 18.10
C GLN A 123 9.97 -3.10 19.46
N LYS A 124 8.97 -2.95 20.34
CA LYS A 124 8.94 -3.66 21.65
C LYS A 124 8.92 -5.18 21.51
N LEU A 125 8.37 -5.70 20.40
CA LEU A 125 8.41 -7.12 20.07
C LEU A 125 9.74 -7.56 19.43
N GLY A 126 10.70 -6.65 19.27
CA GLY A 126 12.02 -6.92 18.68
C GLY A 126 12.08 -6.81 17.17
N TYR A 127 11.04 -6.28 16.50
CA TYR A 127 11.10 -6.06 15.06
C TYR A 127 12.04 -4.91 14.73
N ILE A 128 12.96 -5.15 13.80
CA ILE A 128 13.85 -4.14 13.19
C ILE A 128 13.69 -4.27 11.68
N GLY A 129 13.63 -3.13 10.99
CA GLY A 129 13.61 -3.10 9.53
C GLY A 129 12.43 -2.33 8.96
N VAL A 130 12.37 -2.36 7.62
CA VAL A 130 11.33 -1.69 6.85
C VAL A 130 10.05 -2.51 6.82
N LEU A 131 8.92 -1.82 6.86
CA LEU A 131 7.61 -2.40 6.63
C LEU A 131 6.67 -1.37 5.96
N GLY A 132 5.58 -1.88 5.40
CA GLY A 132 4.44 -1.07 4.96
C GLY A 132 3.23 -1.32 5.84
N ILE A 133 2.42 -0.29 6.05
CA ILE A 133 1.11 -0.40 6.71
C ILE A 133 0.05 0.08 5.73
N ASP A 134 -0.98 -0.73 5.54
CA ASP A 134 -2.11 -0.40 4.71
C ASP A 134 -3.30 0.03 5.55
N TYR A 135 -3.95 1.12 5.10
CA TYR A 135 -5.14 1.70 5.70
C TYR A 135 -6.24 1.89 4.66
N LEU A 136 -7.48 1.99 5.12
CA LEU A 136 -8.60 2.51 4.36
C LEU A 136 -9.09 3.80 5.03
N ILE A 137 -9.25 4.86 4.24
CA ILE A 137 -9.91 6.08 4.68
C ILE A 137 -11.36 6.02 4.22
N THR A 138 -12.27 6.20 5.16
CA THR A 138 -13.70 6.36 4.90
C THR A 138 -14.12 7.81 5.20
N SER A 139 -15.38 8.14 4.97
CA SER A 139 -15.93 9.45 5.39
C SER A 139 -15.94 9.65 6.91
N LYS A 140 -15.81 8.56 7.68
CA LYS A 140 -15.96 8.58 9.16
C LYS A 140 -14.64 8.37 9.90
N GLU A 141 -13.78 7.48 9.37
CA GLU A 141 -12.63 6.97 10.10
C GLU A 141 -11.49 6.47 9.22
N VAL A 142 -10.35 6.22 9.85
CA VAL A 142 -9.19 5.57 9.26
C VAL A 142 -9.11 4.15 9.83
N LEU A 143 -9.25 3.16 8.97
CA LEU A 143 -9.23 1.75 9.32
C LEU A 143 -7.86 1.15 9.01
N PHE A 144 -7.30 0.41 9.95
CA PHE A 144 -6.12 -0.42 9.72
C PHE A 144 -6.52 -1.67 8.91
N VAL A 145 -5.69 -2.04 7.94
CA VAL A 145 -5.90 -3.23 7.11
C VAL A 145 -4.86 -4.30 7.43
N GLU A 146 -3.58 -4.03 7.12
CA GLU A 146 -2.52 -5.02 7.30
C GLU A 146 -1.14 -4.39 7.47
N ILE A 147 -0.20 -5.22 7.94
CA ILE A 147 1.24 -4.91 7.96
C ILE A 147 1.94 -5.80 6.94
N ASN A 148 2.69 -5.17 6.07
CA ASN A 148 3.54 -5.83 5.08
C ASN A 148 5.01 -5.71 5.52
N ALA A 149 5.57 -6.74 6.18
CA ALA A 149 6.94 -6.75 6.71
C ALA A 149 7.99 -6.89 5.58
N ARG A 150 7.99 -5.97 4.63
CA ARG A 150 8.85 -5.93 3.44
C ARG A 150 8.89 -4.55 2.81
N HIS A 151 9.81 -4.36 1.87
CA HIS A 151 9.73 -3.23 0.93
C HIS A 151 8.42 -3.27 0.13
N GLN A 152 7.87 -2.10 -0.13
CA GLN A 152 6.63 -1.92 -0.88
C GLN A 152 6.92 -1.68 -2.37
N ALA A 153 5.93 -1.91 -3.21
CA ALA A 153 6.04 -1.63 -4.64
C ALA A 153 6.33 -0.14 -4.93
N SER A 154 5.90 0.76 -4.07
CA SER A 154 6.15 2.21 -4.15
C SER A 154 7.49 2.66 -3.56
N THR A 155 8.30 1.76 -2.97
CA THR A 155 9.62 2.08 -2.39
C THR A 155 10.57 2.80 -3.37
N PRO A 156 10.68 2.41 -4.65
CA PRO A 156 11.56 3.11 -5.60
C PRO A 156 11.23 4.60 -5.76
N ILE A 157 9.94 4.93 -5.75
CA ILE A 157 9.47 6.32 -5.89
C ILE A 157 9.81 7.14 -4.64
N LEU A 158 9.61 6.55 -3.47
CA LEU A 158 10.01 7.18 -2.22
C LEU A 158 11.54 7.39 -2.18
N ASN A 159 12.33 6.44 -2.65
CA ASN A 159 13.79 6.59 -2.76
C ASN A 159 14.19 7.73 -3.68
N LYS A 160 13.48 7.94 -4.80
CA LYS A 160 13.74 9.08 -5.70
C LYS A 160 13.58 10.41 -4.95
N ALA A 161 12.51 10.55 -4.17
CA ALA A 161 12.27 11.75 -3.36
C ALA A 161 13.31 11.90 -2.22
N LEU A 162 13.68 10.81 -1.55
CA LEU A 162 14.74 10.80 -0.53
C LEU A 162 16.07 11.29 -1.12
N LYS A 163 16.46 10.75 -2.28
CA LYS A 163 17.68 11.18 -2.98
C LYS A 163 17.67 12.67 -3.33
N GLN A 164 16.53 13.19 -3.78
CA GLN A 164 16.39 14.62 -4.08
C GLN A 164 16.49 15.50 -2.83
N ALA A 165 16.07 14.97 -1.68
CA ALA A 165 16.23 15.61 -0.37
C ALA A 165 17.63 15.43 0.24
N GLY A 166 18.58 14.82 -0.48
CA GLY A 166 19.95 14.56 0.01
C GLY A 166 20.04 13.42 1.02
N LEU A 167 19.03 12.56 1.08
CA LEU A 167 18.96 11.45 2.02
C LEU A 167 19.31 10.11 1.34
N ASN A 168 19.71 9.15 2.17
CA ASN A 168 19.96 7.80 1.75
C ASN A 168 18.66 7.07 1.37
N SER A 169 18.78 6.02 0.55
CA SER A 169 17.65 5.15 0.22
C SER A 169 17.13 4.42 1.46
N ILE A 170 15.85 4.00 1.42
CA ILE A 170 15.26 3.19 2.47
C ILE A 170 16.05 1.89 2.69
N GLN A 171 16.57 1.27 1.62
CA GLN A 171 17.38 0.05 1.72
C GLN A 171 18.66 0.29 2.53
N TYR A 172 19.35 1.40 2.25
CA TYR A 172 20.56 1.76 3.01
C TYR A 172 20.22 2.07 4.47
N MET A 173 19.18 2.86 4.72
CA MET A 173 18.71 3.15 6.07
C MET A 173 18.27 1.87 6.80
N ASN A 174 17.68 0.91 6.10
CA ASN A 174 17.34 -0.40 6.64
C ASN A 174 18.58 -1.17 7.11
N THR A 175 19.66 -1.13 6.33
CA THR A 175 20.96 -1.71 6.75
C THR A 175 21.50 -1.02 8.00
N LEU A 176 21.43 0.31 8.08
CA LEU A 176 21.82 1.06 9.27
C LEU A 176 21.00 0.66 10.51
N ALA A 177 19.67 0.48 10.33
CA ALA A 177 18.77 0.05 11.41
C ALA A 177 19.20 -1.31 11.99
N PHE A 178 19.49 -2.29 11.13
CA PHE A 178 20.00 -3.61 11.57
C PHE A 178 21.38 -3.53 12.23
N ALA A 179 22.24 -2.63 11.75
CA ALA A 179 23.56 -2.39 12.32
C ALA A 179 23.54 -1.56 13.62
N GLY A 180 22.35 -1.16 14.10
CA GLY A 180 22.20 -0.31 15.29
C GLY A 180 22.77 1.10 15.13
N GLN A 181 22.92 1.56 13.90
CA GLN A 181 23.41 2.89 13.58
C GLN A 181 22.30 3.94 13.63
N ASN A 182 22.69 5.20 13.83
CA ASN A 182 21.75 6.30 13.89
C ASN A 182 20.99 6.48 12.57
N LEU A 183 19.68 6.62 12.67
CA LEU A 183 18.79 6.97 11.59
C LEU A 183 18.56 8.50 11.56
N PRO A 184 18.11 9.07 10.42
CA PRO A 184 17.76 10.48 10.37
C PRO A 184 16.62 10.80 11.35
N GLU A 185 16.59 12.01 11.86
CA GLU A 185 15.50 12.44 12.73
C GLU A 185 14.16 12.47 11.96
N GLN A 186 13.08 12.12 12.62
CA GLN A 186 11.73 12.12 12.04
C GLN A 186 11.37 13.48 11.41
N LYS A 187 11.79 14.60 12.02
CA LYS A 187 11.49 15.95 11.50
C LYS A 187 12.08 16.18 10.09
N ILE A 188 13.20 15.52 9.75
CA ILE A 188 13.79 15.59 8.41
C ILE A 188 12.89 14.83 7.43
N ILE A 189 12.44 13.64 7.81
CA ILE A 189 11.52 12.81 7.01
C ILE A 189 10.19 13.54 6.78
N ASP A 190 9.70 14.28 7.77
CA ASP A 190 8.44 15.02 7.69
C ASP A 190 8.43 16.15 6.67
N ASN A 191 9.61 16.68 6.34
CA ASN A 191 9.76 17.74 5.36
C ASN A 191 9.91 17.20 3.91
N ILE A 192 9.98 15.89 3.73
CA ILE A 192 10.12 15.29 2.41
C ILE A 192 8.82 15.44 1.65
N GLN A 193 8.92 16.03 0.47
CA GLN A 193 7.84 16.04 -0.51
C GLN A 193 8.10 14.95 -1.53
N VAL A 194 7.05 14.20 -1.87
CA VAL A 194 7.10 13.18 -2.91
C VAL A 194 6.18 13.64 -4.05
N PRO A 195 6.71 14.43 -5.01
CA PRO A 195 5.90 15.02 -6.06
C PRO A 195 5.67 14.04 -7.22
N TYR A 196 5.33 12.79 -6.89
CA TYR A 196 5.23 11.72 -7.85
C TYR A 196 3.97 10.89 -7.67
N SER A 197 3.38 10.48 -8.80
CA SER A 197 2.45 9.37 -8.91
C SER A 197 3.07 8.30 -9.80
N PHE A 198 2.80 7.06 -9.46
CA PHE A 198 3.43 5.93 -10.10
C PHE A 198 2.39 4.89 -10.48
N ILE A 199 2.48 4.36 -11.68
CA ILE A 199 1.62 3.29 -12.18
C ILE A 199 2.50 2.18 -12.72
N SER A 200 2.25 0.97 -12.21
CA SER A 200 2.80 -0.26 -12.73
C SER A 200 1.84 -0.83 -13.75
N TYR A 201 2.34 -1.13 -14.92
CA TYR A 201 1.60 -1.72 -16.01
C TYR A 201 2.13 -3.11 -16.31
N ILE A 202 1.24 -4.09 -16.30
CA ILE A 202 1.55 -5.44 -16.77
C ILE A 202 0.97 -5.58 -18.17
N GLU A 203 1.82 -5.90 -19.15
CA GLU A 203 1.42 -6.03 -20.55
C GLU A 203 0.26 -7.01 -20.71
N GLY A 204 -0.76 -6.63 -21.47
CA GLY A 204 -1.97 -7.42 -21.71
C GLY A 204 -3.15 -7.13 -20.77
N THR A 205 -2.94 -6.47 -19.63
CA THR A 205 -4.03 -6.11 -18.70
C THR A 205 -4.71 -4.77 -19.02
N TRP A 206 -4.10 -3.94 -19.88
CA TRP A 206 -4.55 -2.57 -20.13
C TRP A 206 -4.61 -2.25 -21.63
N LYS A 207 -5.81 -2.09 -22.16
CA LYS A 207 -5.97 -1.58 -23.53
C LYS A 207 -5.85 -0.04 -23.61
N LYS A 208 -6.09 0.68 -22.53
CA LYS A 208 -6.00 2.16 -22.43
C LYS A 208 -5.70 2.60 -21.00
N PRO A 209 -4.43 2.62 -20.55
CA PRO A 209 -4.10 2.98 -19.17
C PRO A 209 -4.50 4.39 -18.77
N PHE A 210 -4.53 5.33 -19.72
CA PHE A 210 -4.75 6.75 -19.43
C PHE A 210 -6.21 7.16 -19.24
N SER A 211 -7.18 6.42 -19.79
CA SER A 211 -8.59 6.82 -19.72
C SER A 211 -9.20 6.66 -18.31
N MET A 212 -8.69 5.77 -17.50
CA MET A 212 -9.19 5.52 -16.14
C MET A 212 -8.56 6.45 -15.09
N LEU A 213 -7.45 7.09 -15.43
CA LEU A 213 -6.63 7.90 -14.52
C LEU A 213 -6.83 9.39 -14.72
N ASN A 214 -7.68 9.79 -15.67
CA ASN A 214 -7.90 11.20 -16.01
C ASN A 214 -8.24 12.09 -14.81
N ASN A 215 -8.91 11.55 -13.79
CA ASN A 215 -9.24 12.31 -12.58
C ASN A 215 -8.06 12.40 -11.59
N ILE A 216 -7.07 11.50 -11.68
CA ILE A 216 -5.89 11.47 -10.81
C ILE A 216 -4.71 12.12 -11.53
N ILE A 217 -4.57 11.90 -12.83
CA ILE A 217 -3.41 12.30 -13.65
C ILE A 217 -3.57 13.69 -14.25
N SER A 218 -4.77 14.24 -14.35
CA SER A 218 -5.03 15.56 -14.98
C SER A 218 -4.24 16.72 -14.35
N SER A 219 -3.59 16.49 -13.22
CA SER A 219 -2.72 17.46 -12.54
C SER A 219 -1.22 17.21 -12.73
N CYS A 220 -0.82 16.17 -13.45
CA CYS A 220 0.58 15.78 -13.62
C CYS A 220 1.11 16.23 -14.98
N GLY A 221 2.14 17.11 -15.00
CA GLY A 221 2.64 17.74 -16.23
C GLY A 221 3.60 16.88 -17.05
N GLU A 222 4.38 16.02 -16.44
CA GLU A 222 5.44 15.25 -17.09
C GLU A 222 5.32 13.75 -16.80
N ILE A 223 5.58 12.93 -17.81
CA ILE A 223 5.60 11.46 -17.72
C ILE A 223 7.03 11.00 -17.91
N GLU A 224 7.57 10.29 -16.94
CA GLU A 224 8.87 9.67 -17.00
C GLU A 224 8.71 8.15 -16.91
N LYS A 225 9.33 7.41 -17.83
CA LYS A 225 9.41 5.96 -17.73
C LYS A 225 10.41 5.56 -16.67
N VAL A 226 10.03 4.72 -15.73
CA VAL A 226 10.87 4.30 -14.61
C VAL A 226 11.09 2.80 -14.61
N CYS A 227 12.34 2.40 -14.47
CA CYS A 227 12.71 1.01 -14.22
C CYS A 227 12.38 0.61 -12.78
N TYR A 228 11.66 -0.49 -12.63
CA TYR A 228 11.09 -0.90 -11.34
C TYR A 228 12.10 -1.43 -10.35
N ASP A 229 13.09 -2.18 -10.79
CA ASP A 229 13.96 -2.99 -9.92
C ASP A 229 15.39 -2.43 -9.78
N GLY A 230 15.61 -1.18 -10.14
CA GLY A 230 16.96 -0.60 -10.14
C GLY A 230 17.86 -1.15 -11.25
N PHE A 231 17.30 -1.91 -12.19
CA PHE A 231 17.98 -2.34 -13.41
C PHE A 231 17.97 -1.23 -14.44
N SER A 232 18.97 -1.24 -15.35
CA SER A 232 19.07 -0.27 -16.43
C SER A 232 17.84 -0.33 -17.36
N GLU A 233 17.54 0.76 -18.04
CA GLU A 233 16.42 0.89 -18.97
C GLU A 233 16.35 -0.23 -20.02
N ASP A 234 17.46 -0.87 -20.34
CA ASP A 234 17.60 -1.91 -21.35
C ASP A 234 17.02 -3.27 -20.92
N ASN A 235 16.71 -3.47 -19.65
CA ASN A 235 16.25 -4.76 -19.10
C ASN A 235 14.75 -4.82 -18.82
N ILE A 236 13.97 -3.81 -19.22
CA ILE A 236 12.51 -3.81 -19.02
C ILE A 236 11.83 -4.50 -20.19
N ILE A 237 11.71 -5.80 -20.12
CA ILE A 237 11.04 -6.55 -21.21
C ILE A 237 9.55 -6.80 -20.89
N THR A 238 9.09 -6.71 -19.64
CA THR A 238 7.77 -7.22 -19.25
C THR A 238 6.90 -6.31 -18.40
N ALA A 239 7.42 -5.24 -17.85
CA ALA A 239 6.63 -4.30 -17.05
C ALA A 239 6.91 -2.86 -17.46
N ASN A 240 5.90 -2.14 -17.90
CA ASN A 240 5.98 -0.71 -18.11
C ASN A 240 5.51 -0.01 -16.84
N SER A 241 6.41 0.78 -16.25
CA SER A 241 6.09 1.62 -15.11
C SER A 241 6.19 3.07 -15.53
N TYR A 242 5.23 3.87 -15.15
CA TYR A 242 5.17 5.28 -15.49
C TYR A 242 5.18 6.11 -14.22
N LEU A 243 6.09 7.06 -14.17
CA LEU A 243 6.14 8.08 -13.15
C LEU A 243 5.51 9.35 -13.69
N PHE A 244 4.64 9.95 -12.90
CA PHE A 244 4.01 11.23 -13.18
C PHE A 244 4.50 12.24 -12.14
N LYS A 245 4.87 13.42 -12.63
CA LYS A 245 5.39 14.52 -11.80
C LYS A 245 4.43 15.70 -11.80
#